data_bdce673e7af6a4da2d84a13f21d9ce3e
#
_entry.id   bdce673e7af6a4da2d84a13f21d9ce3e
#
_cell.length_a   1.000
_cell.length_b   1.000
_cell.length_c   1.000
_cell.angle_alpha   90.00
_cell.angle_beta   90.00
_cell.angle_gamma   90.00
#
_symmetry.space_group_name_H-M   'P 1'
#
loop_
_entity.id
_entity.type
_entity.pdbx_description
1 polymer ?
#
loop_
_entity_poly.entity_id
_entity_poly.type
_entity_poly.pdbx_seq_one_letter_code
_entity_poly.pdbx_strand_id
1 'polypeptide(L)'
;MKSRSLLSKAVVSSLLLFQVLSVSASDLTSDIQEVIKGKKAQVGVAVLYKDDAFTANNDDQYPLMSVFKFHIALAVLKKMEKEGIPLTAVVTLGPSDIDTKTWSPMYKKYKSKKITLSYGDLINYMVSCLLYTSD
;
A
#
# COMPACT_ATOMS: atom_id res chain seq x y z
N MET A 1 13.62 20.34 -62.11
CA MET A 1 13.13 19.05 -61.56
C MET A 1 13.84 18.54 -60.32
N LYS A 2 14.30 19.42 -59.37
CA LYS A 2 15.00 18.96 -58.15
C LYS A 2 14.27 19.26 -56.84
N SER A 3 13.07 19.88 -56.89
CA SER A 3 12.37 20.34 -55.66
C SER A 3 11.46 19.30 -55.01
N ARG A 4 11.01 18.27 -55.75
CA ARG A 4 10.09 17.25 -55.20
C ARG A 4 10.70 16.20 -54.28
N SER A 5 12.01 16.00 -54.36
CA SER A 5 12.75 14.98 -53.57
C SER A 5 13.02 15.41 -52.11
N LEU A 6 13.12 16.70 -51.85
CA LEU A 6 13.41 17.21 -50.49
C LEU A 6 12.17 17.25 -49.58
N LEU A 7 11.00 17.58 -50.16
CA LEU A 7 9.73 17.55 -49.39
C LEU A 7 9.32 16.13 -48.98
N SER A 8 9.54 15.14 -49.84
CA SER A 8 9.24 13.74 -49.54
C SER A 8 10.08 13.19 -48.42
N LYS A 9 11.38 13.54 -48.36
CA LYS A 9 12.28 13.10 -47.28
C LYS A 9 12.00 13.79 -45.94
N ALA A 10 11.57 15.04 -45.95
CA ALA A 10 11.21 15.77 -44.73
C ALA A 10 9.91 15.23 -44.10
N VAL A 11 8.92 14.87 -44.93
CA VAL A 11 7.66 14.29 -44.43
C VAL A 11 7.87 12.89 -43.84
N VAL A 12 8.69 12.05 -44.48
CA VAL A 12 9.00 10.72 -43.95
C VAL A 12 9.82 10.79 -42.65
N SER A 13 10.72 11.75 -42.52
CA SER A 13 11.53 11.95 -41.30
C SER A 13 10.65 12.48 -40.14
N SER A 14 9.63 13.30 -40.44
CA SER A 14 8.70 13.82 -39.43
C SER A 14 7.71 12.77 -38.93
N LEU A 15 7.35 11.77 -39.74
CA LEU A 15 6.49 10.66 -39.30
C LEU A 15 7.19 9.65 -38.43
N LEU A 16 8.53 9.55 -38.52
CA LEU A 16 9.31 8.61 -37.69
C LEU A 16 9.61 9.14 -36.27
N LEU A 17 9.46 10.45 -36.03
CA LEU A 17 9.69 11.05 -34.71
C LEU A 17 8.46 11.03 -33.79
N PHE A 18 7.31 10.55 -34.25
CA PHE A 18 6.07 10.50 -33.47
C PHE A 18 5.71 9.08 -32.98
N GLN A 19 6.67 8.17 -32.93
CA GLN A 19 6.54 6.97 -32.10
C GLN A 19 6.89 7.35 -30.66
N VAL A 20 6.05 8.19 -30.08
CA VAL A 20 5.99 8.39 -28.65
C VAL A 20 5.68 7.04 -28.03
N LEU A 21 6.60 6.55 -27.22
CA LEU A 21 6.49 5.39 -26.34
C LEU A 21 5.16 5.47 -25.56
N SER A 22 4.10 5.00 -26.16
CA SER A 22 2.90 4.64 -25.43
C SER A 22 3.26 3.37 -24.65
N VAL A 23 3.77 3.53 -23.44
CA VAL A 23 3.77 2.43 -22.48
C VAL A 23 2.30 2.11 -22.26
N SER A 24 1.84 1.08 -22.95
CA SER A 24 0.45 0.64 -22.85
C SER A 24 0.22 -0.03 -21.50
N ALA A 25 -0.95 0.17 -20.93
CA ALA A 25 -1.44 -0.53 -19.74
C ALA A 25 -1.30 -2.07 -19.84
N SER A 26 -1.38 -2.60 -21.06
CA SER A 26 -1.14 -4.02 -21.38
C SER A 26 0.30 -4.46 -21.10
N ASP A 27 1.27 -3.55 -21.18
CA ASP A 27 2.69 -3.84 -20.93
C ASP A 27 2.93 -4.10 -19.44
N LEU A 28 2.45 -3.23 -18.56
CA LEU A 28 2.61 -3.39 -17.11
C LEU A 28 1.97 -4.67 -16.58
N THR A 29 0.79 -5.04 -17.08
CA THR A 29 0.12 -6.28 -16.64
C THR A 29 0.89 -7.52 -17.09
N SER A 30 1.41 -7.54 -18.32
CA SER A 30 2.23 -8.64 -18.83
C SER A 30 3.56 -8.76 -18.08
N ASP A 31 4.21 -7.65 -17.80
CA ASP A 31 5.45 -7.61 -17.02
C ASP A 31 5.24 -8.15 -15.60
N ILE A 32 4.15 -7.75 -14.95
CA ILE A 32 3.77 -8.27 -13.62
C ILE A 32 3.55 -9.79 -13.69
N GLN A 33 2.80 -10.26 -14.69
CA GLN A 33 2.54 -11.70 -14.85
C GLN A 33 3.81 -12.51 -15.10
N GLU A 34 4.76 -11.96 -15.85
CA GLU A 34 6.05 -12.61 -16.07
C GLU A 34 6.86 -12.70 -14.76
N VAL A 35 6.92 -11.64 -13.98
CA VAL A 35 7.64 -11.61 -12.69
C VAL A 35 7.06 -12.61 -11.69
N ILE A 36 5.73 -12.78 -11.64
CA ILE A 36 5.09 -13.72 -10.70
C ILE A 36 5.06 -15.16 -11.19
N LYS A 37 5.26 -15.38 -12.48
CA LYS A 37 5.25 -16.72 -13.10
C LYS A 37 6.28 -17.64 -12.44
N GLY A 38 5.85 -18.85 -12.10
CA GLY A 38 6.72 -19.87 -11.50
C GLY A 38 7.10 -19.63 -10.04
N LYS A 39 6.60 -18.57 -9.40
CA LYS A 39 6.76 -18.39 -7.95
C LYS A 39 5.93 -19.43 -7.20
N LYS A 40 6.46 -19.99 -6.12
CA LYS A 40 5.75 -20.92 -5.22
C LYS A 40 4.83 -20.14 -4.26
N ALA A 41 4.04 -19.21 -4.81
CA ALA A 41 3.13 -18.37 -4.07
C ALA A 41 1.96 -17.95 -4.98
N GLN A 42 0.80 -17.73 -4.38
CA GLN A 42 -0.31 -17.05 -5.03
C GLN A 42 -0.13 -15.54 -4.84
N VAL A 43 -0.02 -14.82 -5.94
CA VAL A 43 0.29 -13.37 -5.91
C VAL A 43 -0.81 -12.63 -6.64
N GLY A 44 -1.45 -11.68 -5.95
CA GLY A 44 -2.36 -10.71 -6.54
C GLY A 44 -1.73 -9.32 -6.52
N VAL A 45 -1.91 -8.57 -7.59
CA VAL A 45 -1.38 -7.20 -7.72
C VAL A 45 -2.49 -6.28 -8.19
N ALA A 46 -2.62 -5.12 -7.57
CA ALA A 46 -3.43 -4.02 -8.05
C ALA A 46 -2.62 -2.72 -7.96
N VAL A 47 -2.56 -1.99 -9.06
CA VAL A 47 -1.91 -0.67 -9.14
C VAL A 47 -2.95 0.34 -9.58
N LEU A 48 -3.13 1.38 -8.77
CA LEU A 48 -3.98 2.52 -9.08
C LEU A 48 -3.07 3.74 -9.30
N TYR A 49 -3.12 4.32 -10.48
CA TYR A 49 -2.34 5.50 -10.80
C TYR A 49 -3.19 6.49 -11.60
N LYS A 50 -3.49 7.64 -11.01
CA LYS A 50 -4.45 8.62 -11.55
C LYS A 50 -5.81 7.94 -11.79
N ASP A 51 -6.26 7.90 -13.05
CA ASP A 51 -7.52 7.29 -13.48
C ASP A 51 -7.34 5.85 -14.00
N ASP A 52 -6.10 5.35 -14.04
CA ASP A 52 -5.77 4.01 -14.54
C ASP A 52 -5.73 2.99 -13.40
N ALA A 53 -6.23 1.79 -13.67
CA ALA A 53 -6.17 0.64 -12.77
C ALA A 53 -5.59 -0.57 -13.51
N PHE A 54 -4.52 -1.14 -12.96
CA PHE A 54 -3.86 -2.34 -13.48
C PHE A 54 -3.96 -3.45 -12.46
N THR A 55 -4.43 -4.62 -12.87
CA THR A 55 -4.61 -5.75 -11.97
C THR A 55 -4.06 -7.04 -12.56
N ALA A 56 -3.49 -7.90 -11.71
CA ALA A 56 -3.11 -9.27 -12.06
C ALA A 56 -3.49 -10.19 -10.90
N ASN A 57 -4.24 -11.28 -11.19
CA ASN A 57 -4.74 -12.25 -10.22
C ASN A 57 -5.45 -11.62 -9.01
N ASN A 58 -6.19 -10.54 -9.22
CA ASN A 58 -6.81 -9.76 -8.14
C ASN A 58 -8.24 -10.24 -7.81
N ASP A 59 -8.74 -11.26 -8.48
CA ASP A 59 -10.08 -11.82 -8.28
C ASP A 59 -10.12 -12.84 -7.12
N ASP A 60 -8.96 -13.30 -6.67
CA ASP A 60 -8.85 -14.22 -5.55
C ASP A 60 -9.02 -13.51 -4.20
N GLN A 61 -9.52 -14.25 -3.22
CA GLN A 61 -9.63 -13.76 -1.85
C GLN A 61 -8.31 -13.93 -1.12
N TYR A 62 -7.60 -12.83 -0.94
CA TYR A 62 -6.36 -12.78 -0.16
C TYR A 62 -6.65 -12.41 1.29
N PRO A 63 -6.08 -13.12 2.29
CA PRO A 63 -6.23 -12.73 3.68
C PRO A 63 -5.53 -11.38 3.94
N LEU A 64 -6.24 -10.44 4.53
CA LEU A 64 -5.70 -9.12 4.84
C LEU A 64 -4.53 -9.14 5.84
N MET A 65 -4.44 -10.18 6.65
CA MET A 65 -3.43 -10.29 7.71
C MET A 65 -3.33 -8.97 8.52
N SER A 66 -2.13 -8.47 8.77
CA SER A 66 -1.95 -7.22 9.52
C SER A 66 -2.34 -5.95 8.75
N VAL A 67 -2.63 -6.03 7.47
CA VAL A 67 -3.09 -4.86 6.69
C VAL A 67 -4.40 -4.31 7.26
N PHE A 68 -5.26 -5.13 7.86
CA PHE A 68 -6.50 -4.67 8.48
C PHE A 68 -6.28 -3.66 9.61
N LYS A 69 -5.11 -3.64 10.25
CA LYS A 69 -4.76 -2.68 11.31
C LYS A 69 -4.78 -1.23 10.81
N PHE A 70 -4.40 -1.02 9.56
CA PHE A 70 -4.51 0.30 8.92
C PHE A 70 -5.96 0.78 8.87
N HIS A 71 -6.90 -0.08 8.50
CA HIS A 71 -8.32 0.26 8.45
C HIS A 71 -8.90 0.55 9.84
N ILE A 72 -8.45 -0.20 10.87
CA ILE A 72 -8.82 0.08 12.27
C ILE A 72 -8.28 1.45 12.68
N ALA A 73 -7.01 1.78 12.35
CA ALA A 73 -6.43 3.08 12.66
C ALA A 73 -7.24 4.23 12.05
N LEU A 74 -7.62 4.11 10.78
CA LEU A 74 -8.47 5.10 10.11
C LEU A 74 -9.84 5.24 10.78
N ALA A 75 -10.47 4.14 11.16
CA ALA A 75 -11.76 4.17 11.83
C ALA A 75 -11.67 4.85 13.21
N VAL A 76 -10.61 4.58 13.97
CA VAL A 76 -10.34 5.21 15.27
C VAL A 76 -10.11 6.71 15.08
N LEU A 77 -9.26 7.11 14.14
CA LEU A 77 -8.97 8.51 13.86
C LEU A 77 -10.24 9.26 13.46
N LYS A 78 -11.08 8.70 12.59
CA LYS A 78 -12.35 9.29 12.19
C LYS A 78 -13.32 9.44 13.36
N LYS A 79 -13.37 8.46 14.26
CA LYS A 79 -14.17 8.53 15.48
C LYS A 79 -13.67 9.65 16.40
N MET A 80 -12.36 9.72 16.63
CA MET A 80 -11.73 10.75 17.46
C MET A 80 -11.99 12.15 16.92
N GLU A 81 -11.87 12.35 15.60
CA GLU A 81 -12.20 13.60 14.93
C GLU A 81 -13.65 14.02 15.19
N LYS A 82 -14.59 13.07 14.98
CA LYS A 82 -16.04 13.32 15.21
C LYS A 82 -16.36 13.68 16.66
N GLU A 83 -15.66 13.07 17.62
CA GLU A 83 -15.90 13.24 19.06
C GLU A 83 -15.03 14.34 19.68
N GLY A 84 -14.17 15.00 18.91
CA GLY A 84 -13.26 16.03 19.37
C GLY A 84 -12.18 15.51 20.34
N ILE A 85 -11.81 14.22 20.23
CA ILE A 85 -10.80 13.59 21.10
C ILE A 85 -9.42 13.82 20.49
N PRO A 86 -8.50 14.52 21.16
CA PRO A 86 -7.15 14.75 20.63
C PRO A 86 -6.29 13.47 20.74
N LEU A 87 -5.30 13.33 19.87
CA LEU A 87 -4.35 12.21 19.90
C LEU A 87 -3.55 12.12 21.23
N THR A 88 -3.43 13.24 21.93
CA THR A 88 -2.78 13.35 23.23
C THR A 88 -3.67 12.89 24.39
N ALA A 89 -4.97 12.67 24.17
CA ALA A 89 -5.84 12.10 25.20
C ALA A 89 -5.31 10.73 25.62
N VAL A 90 -5.36 10.47 26.91
CA VAL A 90 -4.76 9.26 27.50
C VAL A 90 -5.81 8.24 27.92
N VAL A 91 -5.46 6.99 27.83
CA VAL A 91 -6.24 5.86 28.33
C VAL A 91 -5.35 4.98 29.20
N THR A 92 -5.92 4.46 30.28
CA THR A 92 -5.25 3.52 31.15
C THR A 92 -5.70 2.11 30.81
N LEU A 93 -4.74 1.26 30.48
CA LEU A 93 -4.94 -0.15 30.14
C LEU A 93 -4.48 -1.02 31.31
N GLY A 94 -5.28 -1.99 31.67
CA GLY A 94 -4.94 -3.04 32.61
C GLY A 94 -4.43 -4.31 31.89
N PRO A 95 -3.99 -5.32 32.64
CA PRO A 95 -3.53 -6.58 32.06
C PRO A 95 -4.60 -7.31 31.23
N SER A 96 -5.88 -7.15 31.58
CA SER A 96 -7.01 -7.75 30.86
C SER A 96 -7.32 -7.11 29.50
N ASP A 97 -6.84 -5.88 29.29
CA ASP A 97 -7.10 -5.12 28.06
C ASP A 97 -6.08 -5.45 26.96
N ILE A 98 -5.07 -6.25 27.29
CA ILE A 98 -3.99 -6.62 26.37
C ILE A 98 -4.08 -8.11 26.06
N ASP A 99 -4.30 -8.46 24.80
CA ASP A 99 -4.30 -9.84 24.35
C ASP A 99 -2.88 -10.43 24.44
N THR A 100 -2.74 -11.47 25.24
CA THR A 100 -1.47 -12.18 25.46
C THR A 100 -1.25 -13.33 24.48
N LYS A 101 -2.27 -13.70 23.70
CA LYS A 101 -2.23 -14.82 22.74
C LYS A 101 -1.64 -14.42 21.40
N THR A 102 -1.65 -13.13 21.09
CA THR A 102 -1.08 -12.58 19.86
C THR A 102 0.25 -11.91 20.14
N TRP A 103 1.14 -11.95 19.14
CA TRP A 103 2.40 -11.22 19.22
C TRP A 103 2.14 -9.71 19.34
N SER A 104 2.62 -9.11 20.41
CA SER A 104 2.41 -7.68 20.70
C SER A 104 3.69 -7.05 21.28
N PRO A 105 4.32 -6.10 20.58
CA PRO A 105 5.45 -5.34 21.12
C PRO A 105 5.08 -4.56 22.37
N MET A 106 3.87 -4.05 22.43
CA MET A 106 3.37 -3.35 23.62
C MET A 106 3.33 -4.28 24.83
N TYR A 107 2.79 -5.51 24.66
CA TYR A 107 2.80 -6.51 25.73
C TYR A 107 4.23 -6.88 26.16
N LYS A 108 5.12 -7.11 25.18
CA LYS A 108 6.53 -7.43 25.45
C LYS A 108 7.22 -6.33 26.26
N LYS A 109 6.93 -5.06 25.95
CA LYS A 109 7.51 -3.90 26.63
C LYS A 109 6.98 -3.73 28.06
N TYR A 110 5.68 -3.84 28.24
CA TYR A 110 5.02 -3.48 29.50
C TYR A 110 4.68 -4.68 30.41
N LYS A 111 4.79 -5.91 29.91
CA LYS A 111 4.69 -7.16 30.69
C LYS A 111 3.48 -7.18 31.65
N SER A 112 2.29 -6.97 31.14
CA SER A 112 1.05 -7.03 31.92
C SER A 112 0.94 -6.01 33.09
N LYS A 113 1.72 -4.96 33.09
CA LYS A 113 1.55 -3.86 34.05
C LYS A 113 0.41 -2.95 33.63
N LYS A 114 -0.22 -2.30 34.61
CA LYS A 114 -1.13 -1.19 34.32
C LYS A 114 -0.33 -0.06 33.67
N ILE A 115 -0.78 0.40 32.49
CA ILE A 115 -0.08 1.44 31.70
C ILE A 115 -1.06 2.52 31.29
N THR A 116 -0.56 3.74 31.20
CA THR A 116 -1.29 4.88 30.64
C THR A 116 -0.57 5.36 29.40
N LEU A 117 -1.27 5.35 28.28
CA LEU A 117 -0.75 5.74 26.96
C LEU A 117 -1.71 6.70 26.29
N SER A 118 -1.20 7.57 25.42
CA SER A 118 -2.03 8.38 24.55
C SER A 118 -2.65 7.53 23.43
N TYR A 119 -3.76 8.01 22.86
CA TYR A 119 -4.32 7.37 21.66
C TYR A 119 -3.31 7.37 20.52
N GLY A 120 -2.52 8.44 20.37
CA GLY A 120 -1.43 8.52 19.39
C GLY A 120 -0.40 7.39 19.57
N ASP A 121 0.02 7.12 20.80
CA ASP A 121 0.94 6.02 21.09
C ASP A 121 0.33 4.65 20.75
N LEU A 122 -0.94 4.43 21.09
CA LEU A 122 -1.62 3.18 20.79
C LEU A 122 -1.75 2.93 19.29
N ILE A 123 -2.12 3.97 18.54
CA ILE A 123 -2.19 3.89 17.06
C ILE A 123 -0.79 3.60 16.50
N ASN A 124 0.23 4.28 17.00
CA ASN A 124 1.61 4.04 16.59
C ASN A 124 2.06 2.61 16.87
N TYR A 125 1.83 2.07 18.06
CA TYR A 125 2.11 0.66 18.35
C TYR A 125 1.39 -0.30 17.42
N MET A 126 0.13 -0.02 17.08
CA MET A 126 -0.67 -0.87 16.21
C MET A 126 -0.13 -0.87 14.77
N VAL A 127 0.23 0.29 14.23
CA VAL A 127 0.66 0.44 12.83
C VAL A 127 2.14 0.13 12.65
N SER A 128 3.02 0.57 13.57
CA SER A 128 4.47 0.36 13.45
C SER A 128 4.90 -1.10 13.61
N CYS A 129 4.08 -1.94 14.23
CA CYS A 129 4.35 -3.40 14.30
C CYS A 129 4.43 -4.08 12.92
N LEU A 130 4.04 -3.38 11.86
CA LEU A 130 4.19 -3.84 10.48
C LEU A 130 5.58 -3.56 9.90
N LEU A 131 6.35 -2.66 10.51
CA LEU A 131 7.61 -2.14 9.96
C LEU A 131 8.87 -2.72 10.62
N TYR A 132 8.75 -3.43 11.74
CA TYR A 132 9.88 -4.00 12.48
C TYR A 132 9.78 -5.52 12.57
N THR A 133 9.83 -6.20 11.44
CA THR A 133 10.11 -7.64 11.37
C THR A 133 11.47 -7.89 10.73
N SER A 134 12.40 -6.99 10.89
CA SER A 134 13.81 -7.24 10.60
C SER A 134 14.61 -7.07 11.87
N ASP A 135 14.77 -8.18 12.59
CA ASP A 135 16.02 -8.66 13.20
C ASP A 135 15.76 -10.02 13.83
#